data_015db7906d98c060610278836da4e2b4
#
_entry.id   015db7906d98c060610278836da4e2b4
#
_cell.length_a   1.000
_cell.length_b   1.000
_cell.length_c   1.000
_cell.angle_alpha   90.00
_cell.angle_beta   90.00
_cell.angle_gamma   90.00
#
_symmetry.space_group_name_H-M   'P 1'
#
loop_
_entity.id
_entity.type
_entity.pdbx_description
1 polymer ?
#
loop_
_entity_poly.entity_id
_entity_poly.type
_entity_poly.pdbx_seq_one_letter_code
_entity_poly.pdbx_strand_id
1 'polypeptide(L)'
;MLTEEEKLKIYAEFNKSRHWDYTDELIFDFLMSVYKESKPEDIIKLKKDFFFVEKDILKCMLSLEKLDIKPQYMSLYARRMNSKIFKTENPTIVFDELLQFTIKSFYLLVFSLANDRSDENFEKCFKNCVMLLELQGNRHELATYSYEKLVEMCKYPKNILDLSMDAYWVSWTFIVAHELYHVSNNTAESSYQEELDSDKYAYTVIINMIQAQKQGKTPKDLDVFHEYLYLAPLMMLEFFKLLDFYNNLFGKKAEYIDYPSPELRQEKLFDMFDEYIPDSFDTVEGNGVFNCFLDEIDFIKEQLKLKKENGELDRIREN
;
A
#
# COMPACT_ATOMS: atom_id res chain seq x y z
N MET A 1 22.42 -11.75 1.30
CA MET A 1 21.86 -11.69 -0.07
C MET A 1 21.26 -13.04 -0.37
N LEU A 2 20.05 -13.07 -0.96
CA LEU A 2 19.42 -14.31 -1.40
C LEU A 2 20.32 -15.02 -2.41
N THR A 3 20.46 -16.33 -2.24
CA THR A 3 21.09 -17.19 -3.25
C THR A 3 20.17 -17.34 -4.46
N GLU A 4 20.71 -17.71 -5.60
CA GLU A 4 19.88 -17.98 -6.80
C GLU A 4 18.88 -19.12 -6.57
N GLU A 5 19.23 -20.13 -5.75
CA GLU A 5 18.31 -21.20 -5.38
C GLU A 5 17.13 -20.70 -4.54
N GLU A 6 17.38 -19.80 -3.58
CA GLU A 6 16.33 -19.18 -2.75
C GLU A 6 15.41 -18.31 -3.61
N LYS A 7 15.94 -17.50 -4.52
CA LYS A 7 15.14 -16.73 -5.47
C LYS A 7 14.25 -17.63 -6.33
N LEU A 8 14.81 -18.72 -6.87
CA LEU A 8 14.03 -19.67 -7.67
C LEU A 8 12.90 -20.33 -6.88
N LYS A 9 13.12 -20.64 -5.60
CA LYS A 9 12.05 -21.16 -4.73
C LYS A 9 10.95 -20.13 -4.52
N ILE A 10 11.31 -18.87 -4.25
CA ILE A 10 10.35 -17.76 -4.12
C ILE A 10 9.55 -17.61 -5.41
N TYR A 11 10.21 -17.51 -6.56
CA TYR A 11 9.55 -17.40 -7.85
C TYR A 11 8.60 -18.58 -8.11
N ALA A 12 9.05 -19.82 -7.85
CA ALA A 12 8.23 -21.00 -8.08
C ALA A 12 6.98 -21.02 -7.19
N GLU A 13 7.04 -20.51 -5.97
CA GLU A 13 5.90 -20.45 -5.08
C GLU A 13 4.90 -19.37 -5.50
N PHE A 14 5.37 -18.22 -5.94
CA PHE A 14 4.51 -17.18 -6.50
C PHE A 14 3.84 -17.63 -7.82
N ASN A 15 4.55 -18.36 -8.68
CA ASN A 15 4.02 -18.93 -9.92
C ASN A 15 2.98 -20.01 -9.70
N LYS A 16 3.13 -20.86 -8.70
CA LYS A 16 2.16 -21.94 -8.39
C LYS A 16 0.75 -21.42 -8.15
N SER A 17 0.60 -20.16 -7.85
CA SER A 17 -0.67 -19.53 -7.52
C SER A 17 -1.36 -18.80 -8.67
N ARG A 18 -1.07 -19.12 -9.92
CA ARG A 18 -1.76 -18.68 -11.16
C ARG A 18 -1.31 -17.35 -11.77
N HIS A 19 -0.20 -16.73 -11.36
CA HIS A 19 0.17 -15.43 -11.88
C HIS A 19 1.57 -15.43 -12.49
N TRP A 20 1.75 -14.58 -13.50
CA TRP A 20 3.01 -14.42 -14.22
C TRP A 20 4.00 -13.64 -13.36
N ASP A 21 5.20 -14.16 -13.25
CA ASP A 21 6.29 -13.40 -12.62
C ASP A 21 6.90 -12.45 -13.63
N TYR A 22 7.06 -11.23 -13.16
CA TYR A 22 7.98 -10.33 -13.80
C TYR A 22 9.22 -10.24 -12.93
N THR A 23 10.34 -10.66 -13.48
CA THR A 23 11.66 -10.45 -12.87
C THR A 23 11.98 -8.96 -12.85
N ASP A 24 12.95 -8.55 -12.03
CA ASP A 24 13.49 -7.19 -12.02
C ASP A 24 13.84 -6.68 -13.43
N GLU A 25 14.27 -7.58 -14.32
CA GLU A 25 14.58 -7.28 -15.72
C GLU A 25 13.34 -6.97 -16.55
N LEU A 26 12.27 -7.72 -16.37
CA LEU A 26 11.00 -7.49 -17.07
C LEU A 26 10.31 -6.21 -16.60
N ILE A 27 10.41 -5.88 -15.31
CA ILE A 27 9.94 -4.59 -14.79
C ILE A 27 10.79 -3.47 -15.39
N PHE A 28 12.10 -3.64 -15.49
CA PHE A 28 12.98 -2.67 -16.12
C PHE A 28 12.63 -2.47 -17.60
N ASP A 29 12.45 -3.54 -18.35
CA ASP A 29 12.06 -3.51 -19.76
C ASP A 29 10.68 -2.88 -19.96
N PHE A 30 9.75 -3.16 -19.05
CA PHE A 30 8.44 -2.52 -19.02
C PHE A 30 8.56 -1.01 -18.77
N LEU A 31 9.30 -0.60 -17.73
CA LEU A 31 9.57 0.80 -17.44
C LEU A 31 10.23 1.50 -18.63
N MET A 32 11.19 0.86 -19.29
CA MET A 32 11.82 1.36 -20.50
C MET A 32 10.82 1.50 -21.65
N SER A 33 9.85 0.61 -21.76
CA SER A 33 8.82 0.67 -22.82
C SER A 33 7.84 1.83 -22.61
N VAL A 34 7.52 2.16 -21.35
CA VAL A 34 6.63 3.26 -20.96
C VAL A 34 7.35 4.61 -21.05
N TYR A 35 8.59 4.66 -20.59
CA TYR A 35 9.42 5.86 -20.62
C TYR A 35 10.30 5.90 -21.89
N LYS A 36 9.70 5.73 -23.06
CA LYS A 36 10.41 5.65 -24.35
C LYS A 36 11.41 6.78 -24.61
N GLU A 37 11.19 7.95 -23.99
CA GLU A 37 12.04 9.14 -24.13
C GLU A 37 13.06 9.29 -22.98
N SER A 38 12.99 8.44 -21.94
CA SER A 38 13.88 8.49 -20.78
C SER A 38 15.13 7.66 -21.02
N LYS A 39 16.27 8.16 -20.55
CA LYS A 39 17.51 7.38 -20.62
C LYS A 39 17.47 6.25 -19.61
N PRO A 40 18.07 5.08 -19.92
CA PRO A 40 18.18 3.96 -18.97
C PRO A 40 18.73 4.36 -17.60
N GLU A 41 19.65 5.32 -17.59
CA GLU A 41 20.28 5.85 -16.37
C GLU A 41 19.27 6.57 -15.47
N ASP A 42 18.29 7.29 -16.04
CA ASP A 42 17.27 8.01 -15.28
C ASP A 42 16.28 7.04 -14.62
N ILE A 43 15.97 5.94 -15.30
CA ILE A 43 15.11 4.87 -14.76
C ILE A 43 15.82 4.11 -13.65
N ILE A 44 17.11 3.80 -13.83
CA ILE A 44 17.96 3.19 -12.79
C ILE A 44 18.06 4.13 -11.59
N LYS A 45 18.15 5.44 -11.82
CA LYS A 45 18.21 6.44 -10.76
C LYS A 45 16.87 6.50 -10.01
N LEU A 46 15.73 6.62 -10.72
CA LEU A 46 14.38 6.57 -10.13
C LEU A 46 14.18 5.31 -9.28
N LYS A 47 14.56 4.14 -9.81
CA LYS A 47 14.49 2.87 -9.08
C LYS A 47 15.39 2.91 -7.83
N LYS A 48 16.60 3.43 -7.93
CA LYS A 48 17.51 3.58 -6.79
C LYS A 48 16.97 4.55 -5.75
N ASP A 49 16.52 5.73 -6.15
CA ASP A 49 15.99 6.74 -5.23
C ASP A 49 14.77 6.18 -4.47
N PHE A 50 13.93 5.40 -5.14
CA PHE A 50 12.80 4.70 -4.55
C PHE A 50 13.23 3.64 -3.53
N PHE A 51 14.20 2.78 -3.88
CA PHE A 51 14.75 1.77 -2.97
C PHE A 51 15.52 2.36 -1.78
N PHE A 52 16.04 3.58 -1.89
CA PHE A 52 16.71 4.22 -0.77
C PHE A 52 15.75 4.49 0.38
N VAL A 53 14.56 5.04 0.10
CA VAL A 53 13.57 5.33 1.13
C VAL A 53 13.14 4.05 1.84
N GLU A 54 12.82 2.98 1.09
CA GLU A 54 12.49 1.66 1.68
C GLU A 54 13.59 1.14 2.60
N LYS A 55 14.83 1.19 2.13
CA LYS A 55 15.98 0.68 2.87
C LYS A 55 16.25 1.49 4.13
N ASP A 56 16.06 2.79 4.08
CA ASP A 56 16.32 3.67 5.22
C ASP A 56 15.17 3.58 6.24
N ILE A 57 13.92 3.42 5.80
CA ILE A 57 12.81 3.07 6.68
C ILE A 57 13.10 1.77 7.41
N LEU A 58 13.46 0.70 6.68
CA LEU A 58 13.74 -0.60 7.30
C LEU A 58 14.89 -0.52 8.31
N LYS A 59 15.99 0.16 7.98
CA LYS A 59 17.11 0.37 8.90
C LYS A 59 16.68 1.14 10.15
N CYS A 60 15.90 2.20 9.98
CA CYS A 60 15.41 3.01 11.07
C CYS A 60 14.52 2.19 12.00
N MET A 61 13.58 1.43 11.45
CA MET A 61 12.71 0.52 12.20
C MET A 61 13.51 -0.51 13.01
N LEU A 62 14.42 -1.23 12.36
CA LEU A 62 15.23 -2.25 13.01
C LEU A 62 16.08 -1.66 14.16
N SER A 63 16.57 -0.43 13.98
CA SER A 63 17.32 0.26 15.00
C SER A 63 16.47 0.71 16.18
N LEU A 64 15.29 1.26 15.93
CA LEU A 64 14.37 1.73 16.97
C LEU A 64 13.80 0.57 17.78
N GLU A 65 13.39 -0.50 17.12
CA GLU A 65 12.83 -1.68 17.77
C GLU A 65 13.90 -2.61 18.36
N LYS A 66 15.19 -2.28 18.21
CA LYS A 66 16.34 -3.06 18.68
C LYS A 66 16.28 -4.53 18.25
N LEU A 67 15.74 -4.78 17.07
CA LEU A 67 15.62 -6.12 16.52
C LEU A 67 16.99 -6.59 16.00
N ASP A 68 17.48 -7.71 16.55
CA ASP A 68 18.69 -8.39 16.04
C ASP A 68 18.35 -9.35 14.89
N ILE A 69 17.41 -8.92 14.05
CA ILE A 69 16.98 -9.66 12.86
C ILE A 69 17.58 -8.94 11.65
N LYS A 70 18.07 -9.70 10.68
CA LYS A 70 18.51 -9.18 9.39
C LYS A 70 17.61 -9.72 8.28
N PRO A 71 16.34 -9.32 8.24
CA PRO A 71 15.46 -9.77 7.18
C PRO A 71 16.00 -9.26 5.86
N GLN A 72 15.84 -10.08 4.84
CA GLN A 72 15.99 -9.66 3.46
C GLN A 72 14.58 -9.29 2.96
N TYR A 73 14.51 -8.43 1.98
CA TYR A 73 13.26 -8.18 1.31
C TYR A 73 13.43 -8.16 -0.21
N MET A 74 12.36 -8.47 -0.89
CA MET A 74 12.29 -8.57 -2.33
C MET A 74 10.94 -8.04 -2.79
N SER A 75 10.94 -7.19 -3.80
CA SER A 75 9.73 -6.80 -4.49
C SER A 75 9.54 -7.66 -5.73
N LEU A 76 8.36 -8.22 -5.89
CA LEU A 76 7.96 -8.99 -7.06
C LEU A 76 6.65 -8.45 -7.63
N TYR A 77 6.51 -8.51 -8.93
CA TYR A 77 5.26 -8.20 -9.59
C TYR A 77 4.42 -9.48 -9.75
N ALA A 78 3.80 -9.92 -8.65
CA ALA A 78 3.09 -11.19 -8.59
C ALA A 78 1.56 -11.06 -8.78
N ARG A 79 1.02 -9.85 -8.83
CA ARG A 79 -0.41 -9.52 -9.00
C ARG A 79 -1.32 -10.09 -7.93
N ARG A 80 -0.83 -10.22 -6.71
CA ARG A 80 -1.58 -10.76 -5.58
C ARG A 80 -2.06 -9.71 -4.61
N MET A 81 -1.51 -8.49 -4.72
CA MET A 81 -1.75 -7.39 -3.79
C MET A 81 -1.55 -7.79 -2.32
N ASN A 82 -0.50 -8.55 -2.06
CA ASN A 82 -0.13 -8.94 -0.69
C ASN A 82 1.37 -8.88 -0.46
N SER A 83 1.76 -9.05 0.79
CA SER A 83 3.12 -9.36 1.21
C SER A 83 3.18 -10.78 1.76
N LYS A 84 4.33 -11.39 1.76
CA LYS A 84 4.53 -12.74 2.27
C LYS A 84 5.94 -12.95 2.76
N ILE A 85 6.07 -13.69 3.87
CA ILE A 85 7.36 -14.11 4.40
C ILE A 85 7.76 -15.46 3.83
N PHE A 86 9.02 -15.54 3.39
CA PHE A 86 9.66 -16.80 3.04
C PHE A 86 10.68 -17.15 4.11
N LYS A 87 10.56 -18.36 4.63
CA LYS A 87 11.51 -18.93 5.59
C LYS A 87 12.72 -19.46 4.83
N THR A 88 13.67 -18.58 4.60
CA THR A 88 15.01 -18.88 4.10
C THR A 88 15.99 -18.86 5.27
N GLU A 89 17.28 -19.12 5.05
CA GLU A 89 18.30 -18.99 6.09
C GLU A 89 18.26 -17.59 6.74
N ASN A 90 18.01 -16.56 5.92
CA ASN A 90 17.66 -15.22 6.39
C ASN A 90 16.21 -14.96 5.97
N PRO A 91 15.28 -14.74 6.90
CA PRO A 91 13.88 -14.52 6.57
C PRO A 91 13.72 -13.44 5.49
N THR A 92 12.95 -13.74 4.47
CA THR A 92 12.76 -12.81 3.34
C THR A 92 11.32 -12.37 3.28
N ILE A 93 11.11 -11.07 3.38
CA ILE A 93 9.80 -10.43 3.18
C ILE A 93 9.68 -10.14 1.69
N VAL A 94 8.63 -10.66 1.08
CA VAL A 94 8.34 -10.45 -0.34
C VAL A 94 7.10 -9.58 -0.47
N PHE A 95 7.24 -8.45 -1.15
CA PHE A 95 6.17 -7.52 -1.44
C PHE A 95 5.72 -7.66 -2.89
N ASP A 96 4.41 -7.60 -3.11
CA ASP A 96 3.89 -7.41 -4.46
C ASP A 96 3.97 -5.92 -4.84
N GLU A 97 4.68 -5.60 -5.90
CA GLU A 97 4.76 -4.23 -6.43
C GLU A 97 3.37 -3.70 -6.83
N LEU A 98 2.43 -4.58 -7.20
CA LEU A 98 1.06 -4.17 -7.46
C LEU A 98 0.39 -3.62 -6.20
N LEU A 99 0.64 -4.21 -5.02
CA LEU A 99 0.11 -3.70 -3.75
C LEU A 99 0.63 -2.28 -3.49
N GLN A 100 1.95 -2.07 -3.61
CA GLN A 100 2.57 -0.76 -3.42
C GLN A 100 1.98 0.26 -4.38
N PHE A 101 1.89 -0.10 -5.65
CA PHE A 101 1.33 0.70 -6.71
C PHE A 101 -0.12 1.09 -6.43
N THR A 102 -0.93 0.13 -6.02
CA THR A 102 -2.35 0.32 -5.72
C THR A 102 -2.54 1.29 -4.57
N ILE A 103 -1.80 1.13 -3.47
CA ILE A 103 -1.89 2.00 -2.30
C ILE A 103 -1.50 3.43 -2.67
N LYS A 104 -0.39 3.63 -3.40
CA LYS A 104 0.02 4.96 -3.88
C LYS A 104 -1.05 5.63 -4.72
N SER A 105 -1.57 4.90 -5.71
CA SER A 105 -2.59 5.41 -6.61
C SER A 105 -3.87 5.74 -5.87
N PHE A 106 -4.25 4.92 -4.90
CA PHE A 106 -5.43 5.13 -4.09
C PHE A 106 -5.36 6.43 -3.28
N TYR A 107 -4.26 6.66 -2.56
CA TYR A 107 -4.06 7.92 -1.84
C TYR A 107 -4.12 9.13 -2.76
N LEU A 108 -3.44 9.04 -3.90
CA LEU A 108 -3.40 10.15 -4.84
C LEU A 108 -4.79 10.45 -5.41
N LEU A 109 -5.59 9.43 -5.72
CA LEU A 109 -6.97 9.60 -6.20
C LEU A 109 -7.85 10.26 -5.15
N VAL A 110 -7.83 9.76 -3.93
CA VAL A 110 -8.70 10.27 -2.84
C VAL A 110 -8.32 11.68 -2.46
N PHE A 111 -7.03 11.99 -2.26
CA PHE A 111 -6.59 13.35 -1.95
C PHE A 111 -6.78 14.32 -3.11
N SER A 112 -6.72 13.83 -4.36
CA SER A 112 -7.06 14.65 -5.53
C SER A 112 -8.53 15.03 -5.55
N LEU A 113 -9.42 14.11 -5.22
CA LEU A 113 -10.86 14.40 -5.08
C LEU A 113 -11.13 15.38 -3.94
N ALA A 114 -10.51 15.19 -2.79
CA ALA A 114 -10.62 16.10 -1.66
C ALA A 114 -10.17 17.53 -2.01
N ASN A 115 -9.16 17.67 -2.88
CA ASN A 115 -8.65 18.97 -3.31
C ASN A 115 -9.51 19.62 -4.41
N ASP A 116 -10.08 18.83 -5.31
CA ASP A 116 -10.88 19.32 -6.44
C ASP A 116 -11.99 18.32 -6.82
N ARG A 117 -13.23 18.69 -6.50
CA ARG A 117 -14.46 17.93 -6.82
C ARG A 117 -15.11 18.37 -8.13
N SER A 118 -14.38 19.05 -9.04
CA SER A 118 -14.94 19.36 -10.36
C SER A 118 -15.33 18.09 -11.12
N ASP A 119 -16.36 18.18 -11.97
CA ASP A 119 -16.85 17.03 -12.75
C ASP A 119 -15.73 16.38 -13.57
N GLU A 120 -14.83 17.18 -14.14
CA GLU A 120 -13.69 16.69 -14.92
C GLU A 120 -12.70 15.87 -14.06
N ASN A 121 -12.30 16.39 -12.91
CA ASN A 121 -11.42 15.69 -12.00
C ASN A 121 -12.09 14.46 -11.41
N PHE A 122 -13.37 14.56 -11.06
CA PHE A 122 -14.15 13.43 -10.55
C PHE A 122 -14.18 12.27 -11.57
N GLU A 123 -14.61 12.50 -12.82
CA GLU A 123 -14.72 11.44 -13.82
C GLU A 123 -13.35 10.76 -14.08
N LYS A 124 -12.28 11.53 -14.07
CA LYS A 124 -10.91 11.01 -14.19
C LYS A 124 -10.51 10.14 -13.00
N CYS A 125 -10.70 10.64 -11.77
CA CYS A 125 -10.38 9.92 -10.55
C CYS A 125 -11.25 8.69 -10.39
N PHE A 126 -12.55 8.79 -10.65
CA PHE A 126 -13.50 7.68 -10.55
C PHE A 126 -13.15 6.54 -11.51
N LYS A 127 -12.86 6.84 -12.78
CA LYS A 127 -12.43 5.84 -13.76
C LYS A 127 -11.17 5.13 -13.28
N ASN A 128 -10.18 5.86 -12.80
CA ASN A 128 -8.95 5.27 -12.27
C ASN A 128 -9.20 4.44 -11.00
N CYS A 129 -10.11 4.87 -10.13
CA CYS A 129 -10.51 4.10 -8.96
C CYS A 129 -11.13 2.75 -9.36
N VAL A 130 -12.11 2.75 -10.27
CA VAL A 130 -12.71 1.50 -10.79
C VAL A 130 -11.65 0.57 -11.35
N MET A 131 -10.68 1.11 -12.06
CA MET A 131 -9.58 0.31 -12.60
C MET A 131 -8.69 -0.31 -11.53
N LEU A 132 -8.36 0.43 -10.45
CA LEU A 132 -7.62 -0.13 -9.32
C LEU A 132 -8.40 -1.27 -8.66
N LEU A 133 -9.73 -1.13 -8.52
CA LEU A 133 -10.59 -2.17 -7.97
C LEU A 133 -10.67 -3.41 -8.88
N GLU A 134 -10.63 -3.23 -10.21
CA GLU A 134 -10.63 -4.32 -11.20
C GLU A 134 -9.27 -5.02 -11.35
N LEU A 135 -8.16 -4.39 -10.95
CA LEU A 135 -6.83 -5.00 -11.03
C LEU A 135 -6.73 -6.36 -10.31
N GLN A 136 -7.56 -6.57 -9.29
CA GLN A 136 -7.69 -7.89 -8.64
C GLN A 136 -8.32 -8.97 -9.54
N GLY A 137 -8.99 -8.58 -10.62
CA GLY A 137 -9.71 -9.48 -11.51
C GLY A 137 -8.91 -10.16 -12.60
N ASN A 138 -7.58 -10.14 -12.61
CA ASN A 138 -6.70 -10.82 -13.60
C ASN A 138 -6.55 -10.18 -14.99
N ARG A 139 -6.79 -8.90 -15.17
CA ARG A 139 -6.62 -8.27 -16.48
C ARG A 139 -5.22 -7.68 -16.66
N HIS A 140 -4.42 -8.32 -17.51
CA HIS A 140 -3.05 -7.90 -17.88
C HIS A 140 -2.96 -6.43 -18.34
N GLU A 141 -3.94 -6.04 -19.13
CA GLU A 141 -4.04 -4.71 -19.74
C GLU A 141 -4.22 -3.60 -18.70
N LEU A 142 -4.91 -3.90 -17.58
CA LEU A 142 -5.17 -2.93 -16.53
C LEU A 142 -3.91 -2.59 -15.71
N ALA A 143 -2.99 -3.52 -15.55
CA ALA A 143 -1.73 -3.24 -14.85
C ALA A 143 -0.86 -2.25 -15.62
N THR A 144 -0.75 -2.43 -16.95
CA THR A 144 -0.04 -1.51 -17.84
C THR A 144 -0.71 -0.14 -17.86
N TYR A 145 -2.02 -0.12 -17.99
CA TYR A 145 -2.79 1.11 -18.00
C TYR A 145 -2.69 1.88 -16.67
N SER A 146 -2.75 1.20 -15.54
CA SER A 146 -2.61 1.86 -14.24
C SER A 146 -1.25 2.50 -14.07
N TYR A 147 -0.19 1.88 -14.61
CA TYR A 147 1.15 2.45 -14.59
C TYR A 147 1.28 3.68 -15.50
N GLU A 148 0.75 3.61 -16.72
CA GLU A 148 0.69 4.77 -17.64
C GLU A 148 -0.08 5.93 -17.00
N LYS A 149 -1.16 5.63 -16.27
CA LYS A 149 -1.94 6.62 -15.55
C LYS A 149 -1.19 7.22 -14.35
N LEU A 150 -0.37 6.44 -13.63
CA LEU A 150 0.51 7.01 -12.59
C LEU A 150 1.48 8.04 -13.17
N VAL A 151 2.02 7.79 -14.35
CA VAL A 151 2.90 8.77 -15.03
C VAL A 151 2.12 10.04 -15.38
N GLU A 152 0.87 9.93 -15.82
CA GLU A 152 0.00 11.09 -15.99
C GLU A 152 -0.32 11.79 -14.65
N MET A 153 -0.32 11.06 -13.56
CA MET A 153 -0.55 11.58 -12.21
C MET A 153 0.56 12.51 -11.70
N CYS A 154 1.75 12.47 -12.26
CA CYS A 154 2.81 13.46 -12.02
C CYS A 154 2.41 14.90 -12.40
N LYS A 155 1.24 15.09 -13.00
CA LYS A 155 0.65 16.41 -13.29
C LYS A 155 -0.19 16.99 -12.15
N TYR A 156 -0.40 16.25 -11.07
CA TYR A 156 -1.13 16.75 -9.90
C TYR A 156 -0.35 17.86 -9.17
N PRO A 157 -1.06 18.73 -8.42
CA PRO A 157 -0.40 19.71 -7.58
C PRO A 157 0.63 19.06 -6.64
N LYS A 158 1.76 19.70 -6.47
CA LYS A 158 2.88 19.12 -5.70
C LYS A 158 2.48 18.73 -4.28
N ASN A 159 1.68 19.57 -3.61
CA ASN A 159 1.20 19.28 -2.26
C ASN A 159 0.35 18.00 -2.16
N ILE A 160 -0.42 17.68 -3.19
CA ILE A 160 -1.21 16.45 -3.25
C ILE A 160 -0.30 15.24 -3.48
N LEU A 161 0.71 15.39 -4.33
CA LEU A 161 1.71 14.34 -4.53
C LEU A 161 2.49 14.06 -3.26
N ASP A 162 2.99 15.11 -2.60
CA ASP A 162 3.77 14.99 -1.37
C ASP A 162 2.93 14.30 -0.27
N LEU A 163 1.71 14.79 0.01
CA LEU A 163 0.80 14.18 0.99
C LEU A 163 0.49 12.70 0.67
N SER A 164 0.24 12.39 -0.60
CA SER A 164 -0.06 11.02 -1.03
C SER A 164 1.12 10.09 -0.85
N MET A 165 2.33 10.58 -1.14
CA MET A 165 3.57 9.81 -0.99
C MET A 165 3.92 9.60 0.48
N ASP A 166 3.74 10.62 1.33
CA ASP A 166 3.99 10.50 2.76
C ASP A 166 3.01 9.50 3.41
N ALA A 167 1.70 9.60 3.09
CA ALA A 167 0.70 8.64 3.55
C ALA A 167 1.01 7.21 3.07
N TYR A 168 1.48 7.07 1.82
CA TYR A 168 1.94 5.79 1.30
C TYR A 168 3.12 5.23 2.10
N TRP A 169 4.15 6.04 2.39
CA TRP A 169 5.33 5.56 3.11
C TRP A 169 5.00 5.15 4.55
N VAL A 170 4.10 5.87 5.21
CA VAL A 170 3.61 5.48 6.53
C VAL A 170 2.87 4.14 6.46
N SER A 171 1.96 3.97 5.48
CA SER A 171 1.23 2.71 5.29
C SER A 171 2.13 1.55 4.87
N TRP A 172 3.11 1.80 4.00
CA TRP A 172 4.10 0.80 3.63
C TRP A 172 4.93 0.35 4.84
N THR A 173 5.32 1.30 5.70
CA THR A 173 6.02 0.99 6.96
C THR A 173 5.17 0.10 7.86
N PHE A 174 3.87 0.36 7.93
CA PHE A 174 2.94 -0.49 8.66
C PHE A 174 2.94 -1.92 8.11
N ILE A 175 2.86 -2.11 6.79
CA ILE A 175 2.90 -3.43 6.16
C ILE A 175 4.22 -4.14 6.48
N VAL A 176 5.35 -3.44 6.36
CA VAL A 176 6.67 -4.03 6.66
C VAL A 176 6.77 -4.43 8.13
N ALA A 177 6.30 -3.58 9.05
CA ALA A 177 6.32 -3.88 10.48
C ALA A 177 5.41 -5.07 10.83
N HIS A 178 4.24 -5.17 10.19
CA HIS A 178 3.35 -6.31 10.30
C HIS A 178 4.06 -7.62 9.92
N GLU A 179 4.73 -7.64 8.77
CA GLU A 179 5.50 -8.81 8.33
C GLU A 179 6.70 -9.10 9.25
N LEU A 180 7.37 -8.07 9.78
CA LEU A 180 8.46 -8.25 10.74
C LEU A 180 7.98 -8.91 12.03
N TYR A 181 6.76 -8.66 12.49
CA TYR A 181 6.17 -9.35 13.63
C TYR A 181 6.11 -10.87 13.41
N HIS A 182 5.63 -11.30 12.25
CA HIS A 182 5.60 -12.73 11.90
C HIS A 182 7.00 -13.35 11.81
N VAL A 183 7.99 -12.60 11.28
CA VAL A 183 9.40 -13.05 11.28
C VAL A 183 9.90 -13.26 12.69
N SER A 184 9.62 -12.32 13.61
CA SER A 184 10.13 -12.34 14.98
C SER A 184 9.53 -13.48 15.81
N ASN A 185 8.26 -13.79 15.58
CA ASN A 185 7.54 -14.82 16.32
C ASN A 185 7.70 -16.24 15.75
N ASN A 186 8.43 -16.36 14.62
CA ASN A 186 8.71 -17.65 13.95
C ASN A 186 7.46 -18.50 13.68
N THR A 187 6.31 -17.87 13.49
CA THR A 187 5.04 -18.53 13.24
C THR A 187 4.96 -19.06 11.82
N ALA A 188 4.56 -20.31 11.66
CA ALA A 188 4.55 -20.98 10.36
C ALA A 188 3.29 -20.69 9.54
N GLU A 189 2.18 -20.52 10.26
CA GLU A 189 0.85 -20.19 9.75
C GLU A 189 0.30 -19.14 10.70
N SER A 190 -0.11 -17.98 10.15
CA SER A 190 -0.71 -16.94 10.97
C SER A 190 -2.10 -17.37 11.42
N SER A 191 -2.35 -17.29 12.72
CA SER A 191 -3.70 -17.43 13.24
C SER A 191 -4.43 -16.09 13.13
N TYR A 192 -5.75 -16.14 13.19
CA TYR A 192 -6.59 -14.94 13.23
C TYR A 192 -6.13 -13.91 14.29
N GLN A 193 -5.73 -14.38 15.48
CA GLN A 193 -5.24 -13.52 16.55
C GLN A 193 -3.86 -12.94 16.24
N GLU A 194 -2.98 -13.71 15.63
CA GLU A 194 -1.65 -13.24 15.24
C GLU A 194 -1.69 -12.12 14.21
N GLU A 195 -2.67 -12.13 13.30
CA GLU A 195 -2.90 -11.04 12.37
C GLU A 195 -3.27 -9.73 13.10
N LEU A 196 -4.12 -9.81 14.13
CA LEU A 196 -4.46 -8.65 14.95
C LEU A 196 -3.28 -8.18 15.81
N ASP A 197 -2.48 -9.10 16.34
CA ASP A 197 -1.29 -8.77 17.14
C ASP A 197 -0.19 -8.16 16.26
N SER A 198 -0.05 -8.62 15.02
CA SER A 198 0.88 -8.03 14.06
C SER A 198 0.46 -6.63 13.63
N ASP A 199 -0.84 -6.37 13.47
CA ASP A 199 -1.36 -5.02 13.23
C ASP A 199 -1.09 -4.09 14.41
N LYS A 200 -1.32 -4.58 15.63
CA LYS A 200 -1.02 -3.84 16.86
C LYS A 200 0.45 -3.46 16.96
N TYR A 201 1.33 -4.43 16.72
CA TYR A 201 2.77 -4.19 16.68
C TYR A 201 3.15 -3.18 15.61
N ALA A 202 2.65 -3.36 14.40
CA ALA A 202 2.92 -2.47 13.27
C ALA A 202 2.49 -1.04 13.56
N TYR A 203 1.33 -0.85 14.17
CA TYR A 203 0.84 0.46 14.54
C TYR A 203 1.71 1.13 15.63
N THR A 204 2.16 0.35 16.62
CA THR A 204 3.11 0.84 17.63
C THR A 204 4.41 1.31 16.99
N VAL A 205 4.92 0.58 15.99
CA VAL A 205 6.11 1.00 15.21
C VAL A 205 5.88 2.33 14.50
N ILE A 206 4.71 2.55 13.89
CA ILE A 206 4.38 3.83 13.25
C ILE A 206 4.44 4.98 14.27
N ILE A 207 3.82 4.83 15.43
CA ILE A 207 3.87 5.85 16.47
C ILE A 207 5.31 6.14 16.91
N ASN A 208 6.13 5.10 17.09
CA ASN A 208 7.54 5.25 17.43
C ASN A 208 8.33 5.96 16.31
N MET A 209 8.07 5.69 15.05
CA MET A 209 8.72 6.35 13.90
C MET A 209 8.37 7.85 13.85
N ILE A 210 7.10 8.19 14.02
CA ILE A 210 6.64 9.59 14.08
C ILE A 210 7.31 10.32 15.25
N GLN A 211 7.34 9.72 16.43
CA GLN A 211 8.03 10.29 17.58
C GLN A 211 9.54 10.46 17.34
N ALA A 212 10.18 9.48 16.71
CA ALA A 212 11.60 9.53 16.38
C ALA A 212 11.91 10.66 15.40
N GLN A 213 11.07 10.86 14.39
CA GLN A 213 11.21 11.98 13.45
C GLN A 213 11.05 13.33 14.18
N LYS A 214 10.04 13.49 15.02
CA LYS A 214 9.81 14.68 15.83
C LYS A 214 11.01 15.02 16.74
N GLN A 215 11.71 14.00 17.22
CA GLN A 215 12.91 14.12 18.04
C GLN A 215 14.20 14.28 17.23
N GLY A 216 14.14 14.33 15.89
CA GLY A 216 15.30 14.41 15.01
C GLY A 216 16.19 13.16 15.03
N LYS A 217 15.62 11.99 15.35
CA LYS A 217 16.33 10.70 15.44
C LYS A 217 16.25 9.90 14.14
N THR A 218 15.45 10.33 13.18
CA THR A 218 15.40 9.74 11.84
C THR A 218 16.48 10.34 10.95
N PRO A 219 16.90 9.64 9.87
CA PRO A 219 17.75 10.22 8.83
C PRO A 219 17.10 11.51 8.26
N LYS A 220 17.91 12.51 7.94
CA LYS A 220 17.41 13.82 7.45
C LYS A 220 16.61 13.72 6.15
N ASP A 221 16.92 12.73 5.34
CA ASP A 221 16.24 12.53 4.05
C ASP A 221 14.96 11.69 4.20
N LEU A 222 14.66 11.23 5.43
CA LEU A 222 13.47 10.46 5.77
C LEU A 222 12.48 11.37 6.52
N ASP A 223 11.88 12.32 5.82
CA ASP A 223 10.93 13.29 6.35
C ASP A 223 9.50 12.99 5.88
N VAL A 224 9.00 11.81 6.25
CA VAL A 224 7.68 11.30 5.81
C VAL A 224 6.75 10.95 6.98
N PHE A 225 7.27 10.88 8.21
CA PHE A 225 6.51 10.49 9.40
C PHE A 225 5.93 11.69 10.11
N HIS A 226 5.02 12.39 9.44
CA HIS A 226 4.34 13.54 10.01
C HIS A 226 3.26 13.13 11.02
N GLU A 227 3.06 13.92 12.07
CA GLU A 227 2.09 13.62 13.14
C GLU A 227 0.67 13.43 12.61
N TYR A 228 0.24 14.25 11.64
CA TYR A 228 -1.09 14.17 11.05
C TYR A 228 -1.33 12.92 10.18
N LEU A 229 -0.29 12.10 9.94
CA LEU A 229 -0.40 10.84 9.18
C LEU A 229 -0.45 9.58 10.06
N TYR A 230 -0.59 9.73 11.38
CA TYR A 230 -0.71 8.57 12.26
C TYR A 230 -1.91 7.65 11.92
N LEU A 231 -2.90 8.18 11.22
CA LEU A 231 -4.07 7.44 10.73
C LEU A 231 -3.90 6.84 9.32
N ALA A 232 -2.76 7.02 8.66
CA ALA A 232 -2.54 6.48 7.32
C ALA A 232 -2.74 4.95 7.22
N PRO A 233 -2.35 4.11 8.19
CA PRO A 233 -2.68 2.68 8.13
C PRO A 233 -4.19 2.39 8.09
N LEU A 234 -5.00 3.20 8.75
CA LEU A 234 -6.46 3.07 8.71
C LEU A 234 -7.03 3.52 7.36
N MET A 235 -6.48 4.58 6.77
CA MET A 235 -6.82 5.00 5.41
C MET A 235 -6.51 3.89 4.38
N MET A 236 -5.40 3.18 4.56
CA MET A 236 -5.06 2.03 3.72
C MET A 236 -6.10 0.91 3.85
N LEU A 237 -6.58 0.62 5.05
CA LEU A 237 -7.62 -0.39 5.26
C LEU A 237 -8.95 0.00 4.59
N GLU A 238 -9.24 1.29 4.43
CA GLU A 238 -10.41 1.74 3.66
C GLU A 238 -10.35 1.33 2.19
N PHE A 239 -9.16 1.20 1.59
CA PHE A 239 -9.04 0.63 0.25
C PHE A 239 -9.58 -0.81 0.19
N PHE A 240 -9.22 -1.65 1.14
CA PHE A 240 -9.69 -3.03 1.16
C PHE A 240 -11.19 -3.12 1.45
N LYS A 241 -11.73 -2.25 2.32
CA LYS A 241 -13.18 -2.13 2.54
C LYS A 241 -13.92 -1.67 1.28
N LEU A 242 -13.35 -0.70 0.55
CA LEU A 242 -13.90 -0.24 -0.72
C LEU A 242 -13.88 -1.36 -1.77
N LEU A 243 -12.84 -2.18 -1.79
CA LEU A 243 -12.73 -3.32 -2.68
C LEU A 243 -13.79 -4.39 -2.37
N ASP A 244 -14.02 -4.68 -1.08
CA ASP A 244 -15.09 -5.58 -0.65
C ASP A 244 -16.47 -5.04 -1.01
N PHE A 245 -16.69 -3.75 -0.79
CA PHE A 245 -17.93 -3.07 -1.23
C PHE A 245 -18.12 -3.22 -2.74
N TYR A 246 -17.08 -2.95 -3.54
CA TYR A 246 -17.13 -3.09 -4.99
C TYR A 246 -17.44 -4.52 -5.42
N ASN A 247 -16.75 -5.51 -4.86
CA ASN A 247 -17.00 -6.91 -5.15
C ASN A 247 -18.42 -7.33 -4.80
N ASN A 248 -18.98 -6.84 -3.70
CA ASN A 248 -20.35 -7.10 -3.28
C ASN A 248 -21.39 -6.57 -4.28
N LEU A 249 -21.13 -5.44 -4.98
CA LEU A 249 -22.00 -4.93 -6.04
C LEU A 249 -22.14 -5.91 -7.22
N PHE A 250 -21.19 -6.82 -7.39
CA PHE A 250 -21.18 -7.86 -8.41
C PHE A 250 -21.48 -9.27 -7.85
N GLY A 251 -22.01 -9.34 -6.63
CA GLY A 251 -22.38 -10.59 -5.98
C GLY A 251 -21.19 -11.45 -5.52
N LYS A 252 -19.98 -10.89 -5.50
CA LYS A 252 -18.77 -11.55 -4.99
C LYS A 252 -18.56 -11.14 -3.55
N LYS A 253 -18.88 -12.01 -2.60
CA LYS A 253 -18.61 -11.77 -1.18
C LYS A 253 -17.21 -12.25 -0.82
N ALA A 254 -16.45 -11.41 -0.12
CA ALA A 254 -15.22 -11.84 0.52
C ALA A 254 -15.56 -12.77 1.70
N GLU A 255 -14.83 -13.87 1.82
CA GLU A 255 -14.94 -14.80 2.95
C GLU A 255 -13.68 -14.67 3.80
N TYR A 256 -13.84 -14.20 5.04
CA TYR A 256 -12.77 -14.00 6.02
C TYR A 256 -12.81 -15.12 7.07
N ILE A 257 -12.43 -16.33 6.67
CA ILE A 257 -12.46 -17.50 7.57
C ILE A 257 -11.21 -17.56 8.45
N ASP A 258 -10.05 -17.38 7.83
CA ASP A 258 -8.74 -17.52 8.49
C ASP A 258 -8.07 -16.18 8.80
N TYR A 259 -8.58 -15.06 8.25
CA TYR A 259 -8.05 -13.72 8.42
C TYR A 259 -9.11 -12.76 8.93
N PRO A 260 -8.75 -11.77 9.79
CA PRO A 260 -9.68 -10.74 10.19
C PRO A 260 -10.05 -9.83 9.00
N SER A 261 -11.35 -9.45 8.94
CA SER A 261 -11.79 -8.52 7.90
C SER A 261 -11.14 -7.14 8.06
N PRO A 262 -11.04 -6.34 6.98
CA PRO A 262 -10.51 -4.97 7.06
C PRO A 262 -11.26 -4.10 8.09
N GLU A 263 -12.57 -4.30 8.24
CA GLU A 263 -13.39 -3.61 9.24
C GLU A 263 -12.95 -3.94 10.65
N LEU A 264 -12.77 -5.23 10.96
CA LEU A 264 -12.35 -5.66 12.29
C LEU A 264 -10.93 -5.21 12.60
N ARG A 265 -10.01 -5.30 11.63
CA ARG A 265 -8.64 -4.80 11.79
C ARG A 265 -8.64 -3.30 12.13
N GLN A 266 -9.46 -2.53 11.43
CA GLN A 266 -9.59 -1.10 11.67
C GLN A 266 -10.20 -0.82 13.04
N GLU A 267 -11.27 -1.53 13.44
CA GLU A 267 -11.87 -1.42 14.77
C GLU A 267 -10.84 -1.68 15.88
N LYS A 268 -10.06 -2.75 15.74
CA LYS A 268 -9.02 -3.09 16.72
C LYS A 268 -7.89 -2.07 16.79
N LEU A 269 -7.54 -1.43 15.69
CA LEU A 269 -6.58 -0.32 15.70
C LEU A 269 -7.17 0.93 16.36
N PHE A 270 -8.46 1.22 16.17
CA PHE A 270 -9.12 2.34 16.87
C PHE A 270 -9.18 2.10 18.39
N ASP A 271 -9.40 0.86 18.85
CA ASP A 271 -9.40 0.53 20.28
C ASP A 271 -8.06 0.88 20.98
N MET A 272 -6.98 1.04 20.20
CA MET A 272 -5.63 1.33 20.72
C MET A 272 -5.32 2.82 20.85
N PHE A 273 -6.11 3.71 20.23
CA PHE A 273 -5.74 5.12 20.12
C PHE A 273 -5.55 5.79 21.47
N ASP A 274 -6.47 5.58 22.40
CA ASP A 274 -6.40 6.20 23.73
C ASP A 274 -5.18 5.75 24.54
N GLU A 275 -4.63 4.56 24.22
CA GLU A 275 -3.49 3.97 24.94
C GLU A 275 -2.14 4.36 24.30
N TYR A 276 -2.08 4.47 22.97
CA TYR A 276 -0.81 4.52 22.23
C TYR A 276 -0.49 5.89 21.60
N ILE A 277 -1.50 6.74 21.37
CA ILE A 277 -1.25 8.05 20.79
C ILE A 277 -0.77 8.99 21.89
N PRO A 278 0.43 9.57 21.76
CA PRO A 278 0.93 10.52 22.75
C PRO A 278 0.08 11.81 22.78
N ASP A 279 -0.13 12.35 23.98
CA ASP A 279 -0.81 13.65 24.17
C ASP A 279 -0.16 14.80 23.38
N SER A 280 1.10 14.61 22.97
CA SER A 280 1.86 15.60 22.21
C SER A 280 1.57 15.60 20.71
N PHE A 281 0.76 14.65 20.21
CA PHE A 281 0.40 14.60 18.77
C PHE A 281 -0.71 15.62 18.47
N ASP A 282 -0.62 16.23 17.30
CA ASP A 282 -1.72 17.03 16.76
C ASP A 282 -2.81 16.10 16.19
N THR A 283 -3.66 15.62 17.11
CA THR A 283 -4.78 14.75 16.74
C THR A 283 -5.88 15.49 15.99
N VAL A 284 -5.97 16.81 16.10
CA VAL A 284 -6.97 17.64 15.42
C VAL A 284 -6.70 17.63 13.91
N GLU A 285 -5.43 17.89 13.52
CA GLU A 285 -5.05 17.88 12.12
C GLU A 285 -5.16 16.46 11.54
N GLY A 286 -4.66 15.44 12.23
CA GLY A 286 -4.73 14.05 11.78
C GLY A 286 -6.16 13.55 11.61
N ASN A 287 -7.05 13.85 12.54
CA ASN A 287 -8.47 13.54 12.43
C ASN A 287 -9.14 14.32 11.28
N GLY A 288 -8.74 15.57 11.05
CA GLY A 288 -9.21 16.38 9.93
C GLY A 288 -8.87 15.75 8.59
N VAL A 289 -7.61 15.33 8.40
CA VAL A 289 -7.15 14.63 7.19
C VAL A 289 -7.90 13.32 7.01
N PHE A 290 -8.07 12.52 8.06
CA PHE A 290 -8.76 11.25 8.01
C PHE A 290 -10.24 11.40 7.69
N ASN A 291 -10.95 12.32 8.33
CA ASN A 291 -12.38 12.57 8.07
C ASN A 291 -12.59 13.04 6.63
N CYS A 292 -11.76 13.96 6.14
CA CYS A 292 -11.79 14.39 4.74
C CYS A 292 -11.58 13.22 3.78
N PHE A 293 -10.67 12.30 4.11
CA PHE A 293 -10.44 11.09 3.34
C PHE A 293 -11.67 10.17 3.34
N LEU A 294 -12.33 9.97 4.49
CA LEU A 294 -13.52 9.13 4.61
C LEU A 294 -14.72 9.71 3.82
N ASP A 295 -14.89 11.03 3.83
CA ASP A 295 -15.94 11.71 3.05
C ASP A 295 -15.80 11.42 1.55
N GLU A 296 -14.56 11.35 1.03
CA GLU A 296 -14.32 10.99 -0.36
C GLU A 296 -14.57 9.50 -0.63
N ILE A 297 -14.22 8.63 0.30
CA ILE A 297 -14.52 7.20 0.19
C ILE A 297 -16.01 6.94 0.13
N ASP A 298 -16.79 7.59 0.98
CA ASP A 298 -18.23 7.45 0.99
C ASP A 298 -18.85 8.02 -0.29
N PHE A 299 -18.36 9.14 -0.77
CA PHE A 299 -18.76 9.68 -2.07
C PHE A 299 -18.45 8.70 -3.23
N ILE A 300 -17.27 8.09 -3.25
CA ILE A 300 -16.92 7.05 -4.25
C ILE A 300 -17.90 5.86 -4.15
N LYS A 301 -18.20 5.37 -2.95
CA LYS A 301 -19.16 4.26 -2.75
C LYS A 301 -20.55 4.59 -3.30
N GLU A 302 -21.05 5.81 -3.04
CA GLU A 302 -22.33 6.28 -3.58
C GLU A 302 -22.32 6.29 -5.12
N GLN A 303 -21.26 6.82 -5.72
CA GLN A 303 -21.14 6.86 -7.18
C GLN A 303 -21.01 5.47 -7.80
N LEU A 304 -20.25 4.55 -7.17
CA LEU A 304 -20.19 3.16 -7.61
C LEU A 304 -21.56 2.49 -7.62
N LYS A 305 -22.37 2.71 -6.57
CA LYS A 305 -23.72 2.18 -6.47
C LYS A 305 -24.62 2.76 -7.57
N LEU A 306 -24.64 4.09 -7.74
CA LEU A 306 -25.46 4.77 -8.75
C LEU A 306 -25.08 4.30 -10.18
N LYS A 307 -23.79 4.26 -10.50
CA LYS A 307 -23.32 3.84 -11.83
C LYS A 307 -23.58 2.34 -12.07
N LYS A 308 -23.59 1.49 -11.02
CA LYS A 308 -24.01 0.08 -11.13
C LYS A 308 -25.49 -0.04 -11.43
N GLU A 309 -26.36 0.69 -10.70
CA GLU A 309 -27.81 0.69 -10.90
C GLU A 309 -28.20 1.15 -12.31
N ASN A 310 -27.47 2.09 -12.89
CA ASN A 310 -27.67 2.60 -14.24
C ASN A 310 -27.00 1.75 -15.35
N GLY A 311 -26.29 0.68 -15.01
CA GLY A 311 -25.56 -0.18 -15.96
C GLY A 311 -24.33 0.47 -16.60
N GLU A 312 -23.89 1.64 -16.09
CA GLU A 312 -22.69 2.31 -16.57
C GLU A 312 -21.41 1.62 -16.11
N LEU A 313 -21.42 1.07 -14.89
CA LEU A 313 -20.27 0.38 -14.32
C LEU A 313 -19.95 -0.91 -15.08
N ASP A 314 -20.96 -1.62 -15.55
CA ASP A 314 -20.76 -2.84 -16.38
C ASP A 314 -20.08 -2.48 -17.71
N ARG A 315 -20.43 -1.35 -18.33
CA ARG A 315 -19.78 -0.87 -19.56
C ARG A 315 -18.32 -0.45 -19.35
N ILE A 316 -17.99 0.13 -18.19
CA ILE A 316 -16.59 0.49 -17.85
C ILE A 316 -15.73 -0.78 -17.75
N ARG A 317 -16.29 -1.88 -17.25
CA ARG A 317 -15.60 -3.17 -17.11
C ARG A 317 -15.41 -3.91 -18.44
N GLU A 318 -16.28 -3.69 -19.40
CA GLU A 318 -16.25 -4.37 -20.72
C GLU A 318 -15.29 -3.69 -21.71
N ASN A 319 -14.99 -2.41 -21.51
CA ASN A 319 -14.07 -1.61 -22.32
C ASN A 319 -12.68 -1.47 -21.67
#